data_4cbef7cc7ce852b87cc09f15b411de85
#
_entry.id   4cbef7cc7ce852b87cc09f15b411de85
#
_cell.length_a   1.000
_cell.length_b   1.000
_cell.length_c   1.000
_cell.angle_alpha   90.00
_cell.angle_beta   90.00
_cell.angle_gamma   90.00
#
_symmetry.space_group_name_H-M   'P 1'
#
loop_
_entity.id
_entity.type
_entity.pdbx_description
1 polymer ?
#
loop_
_entity_poly.entity_id
_entity_poly.type
_entity_poly.pdbx_seq_one_letter_code
_entity_poly.pdbx_strand_id
1 'polypeptide(L)'
;MIVPLTLCFGGSTVLQAGGKDPLSPGPVRPGNLDYRIELPQGYLKVYTATDEFDDGGVLYYAHTSYTIYTTDRKVFKNVENHISRSDEIPELVALPAGAYIIEARSERDGYVRVPVVVKAGQRTIVDLAVAEQKTYRYLQTSHRMASSSHS
;
A
#
# COMPACT_ATOMS: atom_id res chain seq x y z
N MET A 1 53.43 -27.20 72.69
CA MET A 1 52.83 -25.93 72.25
C MET A 1 52.67 -26.00 70.74
N ILE A 2 51.49 -26.25 70.25
CA ILE A 2 51.20 -26.41 68.81
C ILE A 2 50.34 -25.22 68.41
N VAL A 3 50.85 -24.40 67.47
CA VAL A 3 50.13 -23.27 66.93
C VAL A 3 49.48 -23.71 65.61
N PRO A 4 48.19 -23.61 65.44
CA PRO A 4 47.58 -23.93 64.13
C PRO A 4 47.69 -22.75 63.18
N LEU A 5 48.17 -23.03 61.97
CA LEU A 5 48.27 -22.12 60.84
C LEU A 5 46.91 -22.07 60.12
N THR A 6 46.25 -20.92 60.22
CA THR A 6 44.99 -20.70 59.51
C THR A 6 45.25 -20.18 58.10
N LEU A 7 44.91 -21.01 57.11
CA LEU A 7 44.98 -20.65 55.70
C LEU A 7 43.70 -19.90 55.33
N CYS A 8 43.80 -18.62 55.01
CA CYS A 8 42.73 -17.86 54.42
C CYS A 8 42.74 -18.03 52.90
N PHE A 9 41.79 -18.79 52.36
CA PHE A 9 41.48 -18.79 50.93
C PHE A 9 40.68 -17.55 50.57
N GLY A 10 41.34 -16.58 49.98
CA GLY A 10 40.70 -15.43 49.32
C GLY A 10 40.04 -15.89 48.02
N GLY A 11 38.75 -16.07 48.03
CA GLY A 11 37.98 -16.28 46.83
C GLY A 11 37.82 -14.97 46.08
N SER A 12 38.52 -14.85 44.94
CA SER A 12 38.32 -13.77 44.01
C SER A 12 37.02 -14.03 43.23
N THR A 13 35.94 -13.36 43.57
CA THR A 13 34.71 -13.31 42.76
C THR A 13 35.01 -12.42 41.57
N VAL A 14 35.19 -13.02 40.40
CA VAL A 14 35.19 -12.33 39.12
C VAL A 14 33.73 -11.92 38.86
N LEU A 15 33.43 -10.64 39.06
CA LEU A 15 32.21 -10.02 38.56
C LEU A 15 32.36 -9.92 37.02
N GLN A 16 31.77 -10.90 36.34
CA GLN A 16 31.57 -10.85 34.91
C GLN A 16 30.47 -9.84 34.61
N ALA A 17 30.85 -8.57 34.45
CA ALA A 17 29.98 -7.55 33.91
C ALA A 17 29.67 -7.97 32.47
N GLY A 18 28.49 -8.56 32.27
CA GLY A 18 27.92 -8.75 30.97
C GLY A 18 27.67 -7.38 30.35
N GLY A 19 28.71 -6.77 29.78
CA GLY A 19 28.58 -5.58 28.99
C GLY A 19 27.70 -5.90 27.80
N LYS A 20 26.46 -5.43 27.85
CA LYS A 20 25.69 -5.27 26.63
C LYS A 20 26.42 -4.24 25.81
N ASP A 21 27.04 -4.69 24.74
CA ASP A 21 27.75 -3.84 23.79
C ASP A 21 26.72 -2.84 23.25
N PRO A 22 26.82 -1.54 23.55
CA PRO A 22 25.81 -0.57 23.13
C PRO A 22 25.75 -0.38 21.61
N LEU A 23 26.66 -1.03 20.88
CA LEU A 23 26.77 -0.97 19.42
C LEU A 23 26.29 -2.26 18.76
N SER A 24 25.88 -3.27 19.49
CA SER A 24 25.27 -4.46 18.89
C SER A 24 23.79 -4.15 18.61
N PRO A 25 23.38 -3.93 17.35
CA PRO A 25 21.97 -3.80 17.04
C PRO A 25 21.29 -5.09 17.45
N GLY A 26 20.31 -5.01 18.34
CA GLY A 26 19.50 -6.17 18.69
C GLY A 26 18.86 -6.77 17.43
N PRO A 27 18.42 -8.03 17.48
CA PRO A 27 17.79 -8.65 16.32
C PRO A 27 16.61 -7.80 15.88
N VAL A 28 16.71 -7.29 14.65
CA VAL A 28 15.64 -6.51 14.02
C VAL A 28 14.46 -7.48 13.84
N ARG A 29 13.39 -7.26 14.58
CA ARG A 29 12.15 -8.00 14.36
C ARG A 29 11.50 -7.43 13.11
N PRO A 30 11.12 -8.27 12.12
CA PRO A 30 10.37 -7.80 10.98
C PRO A 30 9.12 -7.04 11.46
N GLY A 31 8.98 -5.80 11.05
CA GLY A 31 7.77 -5.03 11.31
C GLY A 31 6.62 -5.54 10.46
N ASN A 32 5.37 -5.21 10.84
CA ASN A 32 4.19 -5.56 10.03
C ASN A 32 4.24 -5.01 8.60
N LEU A 33 5.11 -4.04 8.32
CA LEU A 33 5.34 -3.47 6.99
C LEU A 33 6.24 -4.37 6.12
N ASP A 34 7.16 -5.12 6.74
CA ASP A 34 8.12 -5.95 6.00
C ASP A 34 7.41 -7.11 5.28
N TYR A 35 6.34 -7.65 5.89
CA TYR A 35 5.52 -8.68 5.25
C TYR A 35 4.73 -8.16 4.04
N ARG A 36 4.46 -6.86 3.97
CA ARG A 36 3.75 -6.25 2.84
C ARG A 36 4.65 -6.00 1.64
N ILE A 37 5.95 -5.84 1.87
CA ILE A 37 6.95 -5.63 0.81
C ILE A 37 7.20 -6.93 0.03
N GLU A 38 7.05 -8.08 0.68
CA GLU A 38 7.23 -9.39 0.07
C GLU A 38 6.00 -9.88 -0.72
N LEU A 39 4.84 -9.26 -0.53
CA LEU A 39 3.63 -9.64 -1.27
C LEU A 39 3.73 -9.13 -2.72
N PRO A 40 3.35 -9.97 -3.71
CA PRO A 40 3.26 -9.55 -5.09
C PRO A 40 2.36 -8.32 -5.21
N GLN A 41 2.87 -7.26 -5.83
CA GLN A 41 2.15 -6.00 -5.97
C GLN A 41 1.57 -5.83 -7.37
N GLY A 42 0.42 -5.17 -7.44
CA GLY A 42 -0.15 -4.63 -8.65
C GLY A 42 -0.41 -3.13 -8.48
N TYR A 43 -1.03 -2.53 -9.48
CA TYR A 43 -1.25 -1.09 -9.53
C TYR A 43 -2.73 -0.79 -9.72
N LEU A 44 -3.21 0.22 -9.02
CA LEU A 44 -4.58 0.72 -9.12
C LEU A 44 -4.55 2.19 -9.55
N LYS A 45 -5.39 2.54 -10.54
CA LYS A 45 -5.65 3.90 -10.96
C LYS A 45 -7.16 4.14 -11.00
N VAL A 46 -7.64 5.18 -10.30
CA VAL A 46 -9.07 5.46 -10.17
C VAL A 46 -9.36 6.85 -10.73
N TYR A 47 -10.15 6.92 -11.79
CA TYR A 47 -10.72 8.16 -12.32
C TYR A 47 -12.02 8.43 -11.57
N THR A 48 -11.95 9.31 -10.59
CA THR A 48 -13.11 9.74 -9.77
C THR A 48 -13.78 10.96 -10.40
N ALA A 49 -14.91 11.39 -9.84
CA ALA A 49 -15.49 12.70 -10.14
C ALA A 49 -14.45 13.80 -9.94
N THR A 50 -14.55 14.86 -10.72
CA THR A 50 -13.62 15.97 -10.70
C THR A 50 -14.19 17.15 -9.91
N ASP A 51 -13.31 17.96 -9.34
CA ASP A 51 -13.60 19.27 -8.79
C ASP A 51 -12.98 20.33 -9.71
N GLU A 52 -13.80 21.31 -10.10
CA GLU A 52 -13.35 22.43 -10.91
C GLU A 52 -12.57 23.42 -10.05
N PHE A 53 -11.42 23.85 -10.56
CA PHE A 53 -10.57 24.86 -9.94
C PHE A 53 -10.13 25.88 -10.99
N ASP A 54 -10.43 27.17 -10.76
CA ASP A 54 -9.99 28.29 -11.61
C ASP A 54 -8.72 28.92 -11.01
N ASP A 55 -7.64 28.93 -11.79
CA ASP A 55 -6.39 29.61 -11.47
C ASP A 55 -6.15 30.77 -12.45
N GLY A 56 -6.82 31.90 -12.18
CA GLY A 56 -6.63 33.11 -12.96
C GLY A 56 -7.11 33.02 -14.41
N GLY A 57 -8.17 32.26 -14.70
CA GLY A 57 -8.78 32.09 -16.02
C GLY A 57 -8.38 30.80 -16.72
N VAL A 58 -7.64 29.92 -16.05
CA VAL A 58 -7.37 28.54 -16.50
C VAL A 58 -8.16 27.61 -15.59
N LEU A 59 -9.05 26.82 -16.19
CA LEU A 59 -9.86 25.83 -15.49
C LEU A 59 -9.12 24.50 -15.44
N TYR A 60 -9.08 23.90 -14.24
CA TYR A 60 -8.52 22.58 -13.97
C TYR A 60 -9.61 21.67 -13.39
N TYR A 61 -9.52 20.38 -13.65
CA TYR A 61 -10.47 19.35 -13.20
C TYR A 61 -9.76 18.26 -12.43
N ALA A 62 -9.42 18.57 -11.19
CA ALA A 62 -8.71 17.63 -10.31
C ALA A 62 -9.62 16.49 -9.86
N HIS A 63 -9.14 15.24 -9.93
CA HIS A 63 -9.87 14.09 -9.43
C HIS A 63 -9.99 14.09 -7.91
N THR A 64 -11.19 13.78 -7.39
CA THR A 64 -11.43 13.74 -5.94
C THR A 64 -10.73 12.56 -5.26
N SER A 65 -10.43 12.73 -3.98
CA SER A 65 -9.86 11.69 -3.13
C SER A 65 -10.80 10.49 -2.97
N TYR A 66 -10.25 9.32 -2.64
CA TYR A 66 -11.01 8.11 -2.42
C TYR A 66 -10.39 7.24 -1.32
N THR A 67 -11.17 6.28 -0.81
CA THR A 67 -10.75 5.35 0.22
C THR A 67 -10.74 3.92 -0.30
N ILE A 68 -9.67 3.20 0.02
CA ILE A 68 -9.52 1.77 -0.26
C ILE A 68 -9.83 1.00 1.02
N TYR A 69 -10.72 0.04 0.93
CA TYR A 69 -11.06 -0.89 2.00
C TYR A 69 -10.63 -2.30 1.64
N THR A 70 -10.31 -3.08 2.65
CA THR A 70 -10.21 -4.53 2.55
C THR A 70 -11.62 -5.16 2.42
N THR A 71 -11.70 -6.43 2.05
CA THR A 71 -12.99 -7.14 1.90
C THR A 71 -13.75 -7.28 3.22
N ASP A 72 -13.07 -7.22 4.37
CA ASP A 72 -13.66 -7.17 5.71
C ASP A 72 -14.04 -5.73 6.15
N ARG A 73 -14.08 -4.78 5.20
CA ARG A 73 -14.51 -3.38 5.36
C ARG A 73 -13.62 -2.54 6.30
N LYS A 74 -12.38 -2.92 6.51
CA LYS A 74 -11.41 -2.08 7.21
C LYS A 74 -10.75 -1.14 6.22
N VAL A 75 -10.52 0.10 6.63
CA VAL A 75 -9.77 1.07 5.84
C VAL A 75 -8.36 0.53 5.63
N PHE A 76 -7.97 0.38 4.37
CA PHE A 76 -6.63 0.00 3.98
C PHE A 76 -5.77 1.22 3.72
N LYS A 77 -6.28 2.18 2.93
CA LYS A 77 -5.57 3.40 2.55
C LYS A 77 -6.55 4.49 2.10
N ASN A 78 -6.29 5.72 2.53
CA ASN A 78 -6.88 6.91 1.92
C ASN A 78 -5.94 7.43 0.83
N VAL A 79 -6.46 7.79 -0.31
CA VAL A 79 -5.70 8.26 -1.46
C VAL A 79 -6.16 9.68 -1.82
N GLU A 80 -5.21 10.62 -1.78
CA GLU A 80 -5.39 11.91 -2.42
C GLU A 80 -5.10 11.71 -3.91
N ASN A 81 -6.14 11.86 -4.73
CA ASN A 81 -6.09 11.46 -6.14
C ASN A 81 -5.51 12.54 -7.06
N HIS A 82 -4.82 13.51 -6.49
CA HIS A 82 -4.11 14.60 -7.17
C HIS A 82 -2.97 15.12 -6.29
N ILE A 83 -1.89 15.56 -6.89
CA ILE A 83 -0.74 16.17 -6.19
C ILE A 83 -1.04 17.63 -5.86
N SER A 84 -1.75 18.32 -6.76
CA SER A 84 -2.21 19.71 -6.61
C SER A 84 -3.57 19.90 -7.25
N ARG A 85 -4.24 21.03 -6.98
CA ARG A 85 -5.55 21.34 -7.58
C ARG A 85 -5.50 21.52 -9.10
N SER A 86 -4.33 21.78 -9.65
CA SER A 86 -4.09 21.87 -11.10
C SER A 86 -3.65 20.54 -11.74
N ASP A 87 -3.58 19.47 -10.96
CA ASP A 87 -3.21 18.14 -11.46
C ASP A 87 -4.46 17.34 -11.80
N GLU A 88 -4.65 17.07 -13.09
CA GLU A 88 -5.78 16.31 -13.63
C GLU A 88 -5.47 14.82 -13.80
N ILE A 89 -4.26 14.39 -13.40
CA ILE A 89 -3.82 13.01 -13.56
C ILE A 89 -4.06 12.23 -12.26
N PRO A 90 -4.94 11.20 -12.27
CA PRO A 90 -5.18 10.39 -11.08
C PRO A 90 -3.92 9.67 -10.59
N GLU A 91 -3.77 9.58 -9.28
CA GLU A 91 -2.68 8.89 -8.61
C GLU A 91 -2.62 7.41 -8.99
N LEU A 92 -1.41 6.91 -9.26
CA LEU A 92 -1.14 5.48 -9.47
C LEU A 92 -0.69 4.83 -8.17
N VAL A 93 -1.55 4.02 -7.57
CA VAL A 93 -1.32 3.41 -6.26
C VAL A 93 -0.82 1.97 -6.40
N ALA A 94 0.34 1.68 -5.81
CA ALA A 94 0.80 0.30 -5.67
C ALA A 94 0.13 -0.37 -4.47
N LEU A 95 -0.42 -1.58 -4.67
CA LEU A 95 -1.14 -2.37 -3.68
C LEU A 95 -0.70 -3.83 -3.74
N PRO A 96 -0.70 -4.56 -2.62
CA PRO A 96 -0.61 -6.01 -2.65
C PRO A 96 -1.69 -6.60 -3.56
N ALA A 97 -1.36 -7.66 -4.29
CA ALA A 97 -2.35 -8.36 -5.08
C ALA A 97 -3.46 -8.91 -4.17
N GLY A 98 -4.73 -8.64 -4.54
CA GLY A 98 -5.87 -9.02 -3.71
C GLY A 98 -7.16 -8.34 -4.12
N ALA A 99 -8.22 -8.63 -3.37
CA ALA A 99 -9.53 -8.02 -3.54
C ALA A 99 -9.71 -6.85 -2.57
N TYR A 100 -10.27 -5.76 -3.07
CA TYR A 100 -10.50 -4.51 -2.33
C TYR A 100 -11.88 -3.94 -2.66
N ILE A 101 -12.33 -2.99 -1.86
CA ILE A 101 -13.51 -2.18 -2.12
C ILE A 101 -13.04 -0.73 -2.18
N ILE A 102 -13.36 -0.04 -3.27
CA ILE A 102 -13.06 1.38 -3.45
C ILE A 102 -14.33 2.18 -3.14
N GLU A 103 -14.23 3.13 -2.23
CA GLU A 103 -15.28 4.13 -1.98
C GLU A 103 -14.82 5.46 -2.55
N ALA A 104 -15.50 5.94 -3.55
CA ALA A 104 -15.12 7.13 -4.30
C ALA A 104 -16.36 7.89 -4.80
N ARG A 105 -16.18 9.18 -5.14
CA ARG A 105 -17.21 9.99 -5.79
C ARG A 105 -17.22 9.70 -7.30
N SER A 106 -18.37 9.29 -7.81
CA SER A 106 -18.68 9.19 -9.23
C SER A 106 -19.28 10.49 -9.73
N GLU A 107 -19.07 10.84 -11.00
CA GLU A 107 -19.70 12.01 -11.63
C GLU A 107 -21.23 11.93 -11.62
N ARG A 108 -21.78 10.74 -11.63
CA ARG A 108 -23.21 10.52 -11.82
C ARG A 108 -23.95 10.18 -10.53
N ASP A 109 -23.39 9.25 -9.77
CA ASP A 109 -24.14 8.57 -8.70
C ASP A 109 -23.72 9.06 -7.29
N GLY A 110 -22.86 10.09 -7.20
CA GLY A 110 -22.28 10.52 -5.94
C GLY A 110 -21.29 9.49 -5.38
N TYR A 111 -21.32 9.25 -4.08
CA TYR A 111 -20.42 8.27 -3.47
C TYR A 111 -20.86 6.83 -3.77
N VAL A 112 -19.98 6.07 -4.36
CA VAL A 112 -20.18 4.66 -4.74
C VAL A 112 -19.13 3.75 -4.13
N ARG A 113 -19.48 2.48 -3.95
CA ARG A 113 -18.56 1.42 -3.53
C ARG A 113 -18.40 0.40 -4.64
N VAL A 114 -17.17 0.26 -5.12
CA VAL A 114 -16.83 -0.62 -6.25
C VAL A 114 -15.88 -1.71 -5.78
N PRO A 115 -16.25 -3.01 -5.91
CA PRO A 115 -15.31 -4.09 -5.66
C PRO A 115 -14.30 -4.17 -6.80
N VAL A 116 -13.02 -4.33 -6.46
CA VAL A 116 -11.91 -4.42 -7.43
C VAL A 116 -10.97 -5.55 -7.07
N VAL A 117 -10.32 -6.13 -8.08
CA VAL A 117 -9.27 -7.13 -7.90
C VAL A 117 -7.98 -6.58 -8.50
N VAL A 118 -6.97 -6.45 -7.67
CA VAL A 118 -5.62 -6.04 -8.06
C VAL A 118 -4.79 -7.30 -8.27
N LYS A 119 -4.26 -7.47 -9.48
CA LYS A 119 -3.40 -8.61 -9.86
C LYS A 119 -1.94 -8.21 -9.85
N ALA A 120 -1.08 -9.12 -9.44
CA ALA A 120 0.36 -8.90 -9.40
C ALA A 120 0.92 -8.48 -10.77
N GLY A 121 1.74 -7.43 -10.79
CA GLY A 121 2.38 -6.89 -11.99
C GLY A 121 1.43 -6.24 -13.01
N GLN A 122 0.13 -6.13 -12.69
CA GLN A 122 -0.87 -5.57 -13.59
C GLN A 122 -1.41 -4.24 -13.08
N ARG A 123 -1.90 -3.42 -14.02
CA ARG A 123 -2.63 -2.19 -13.73
C ARG A 123 -4.12 -2.45 -13.81
N THR A 124 -4.84 -2.16 -12.73
CA THR A 124 -6.30 -2.12 -12.66
C THR A 124 -6.76 -0.68 -12.80
N ILE A 125 -7.68 -0.42 -13.71
CA ILE A 125 -8.27 0.90 -13.93
C ILE A 125 -9.74 0.86 -13.52
N VAL A 126 -10.15 1.81 -12.71
CA VAL A 126 -11.55 2.07 -12.33
C VAL A 126 -11.91 3.45 -12.85
N ASP A 127 -12.94 3.52 -13.68
CA ASP A 127 -13.39 4.79 -14.26
C ASP A 127 -14.80 5.14 -13.75
N LEU A 128 -14.86 6.18 -12.94
CA LEU A 128 -16.07 6.72 -12.34
C LEU A 128 -16.36 8.17 -12.83
N ALA A 129 -15.51 8.68 -13.71
CA ALA A 129 -15.63 10.01 -14.30
C ALA A 129 -16.55 10.05 -15.52
N VAL A 130 -16.82 8.88 -16.15
CA VAL A 130 -17.62 8.83 -17.37
C VAL A 130 -19.11 8.90 -17.06
N ALA A 131 -19.79 9.92 -17.57
CA ALA A 131 -21.24 10.13 -17.41
C ALA A 131 -22.10 9.14 -18.21
N GLU A 132 -21.53 8.37 -19.14
CA GLU A 132 -22.26 7.43 -19.97
C GLU A 132 -22.17 5.99 -19.46
N GLN A 133 -23.34 5.37 -19.46
CA GLN A 133 -23.61 4.01 -19.08
C GLN A 133 -22.82 2.99 -19.92
N LYS A 134 -21.62 2.66 -19.50
CA LYS A 134 -21.01 1.39 -19.91
C LYS A 134 -20.71 0.60 -18.64
N THR A 135 -21.50 -0.45 -18.48
CA THR A 135 -21.27 -1.60 -17.63
C THR A 135 -19.79 -1.71 -17.28
N TYR A 136 -19.46 -1.76 -15.98
CA TYR A 136 -18.10 -1.96 -15.48
C TYR A 136 -17.41 -3.12 -16.21
N ARG A 137 -16.87 -2.82 -17.39
CA ARG A 137 -15.98 -3.75 -18.07
C ARG A 137 -14.62 -3.59 -17.41
N TYR A 138 -14.27 -4.56 -16.60
CA TYR A 138 -12.86 -4.84 -16.35
C TYR A 138 -12.20 -4.99 -17.73
N LEU A 139 -11.52 -3.95 -18.19
CA LEU A 139 -10.66 -4.05 -19.36
C LEU A 139 -9.44 -4.88 -18.95
N GLN A 140 -9.64 -6.19 -18.85
CA GLN A 140 -8.57 -7.14 -18.95
C GLN A 140 -8.04 -7.03 -20.39
N THR A 141 -6.92 -6.35 -20.56
CA THR A 141 -6.14 -6.47 -21.78
C THR A 141 -5.49 -7.86 -21.76
N SER A 142 -6.27 -8.88 -22.06
CA SER A 142 -5.74 -10.17 -22.46
C SER A 142 -5.17 -9.99 -23.86
N HIS A 143 -3.85 -9.95 -23.98
CA HIS A 143 -3.17 -10.24 -25.23
C HIS A 143 -3.53 -11.66 -25.65
N ARG A 144 -4.58 -11.78 -26.44
CA ARG A 144 -4.89 -12.98 -27.19
C ARG A 144 -3.96 -13.00 -28.39
N MET A 145 -2.84 -13.70 -28.27
CA MET A 145 -2.08 -14.10 -29.43
C MET A 145 -2.97 -15.00 -30.28
N ALA A 146 -3.42 -14.48 -31.41
CA ALA A 146 -4.03 -15.27 -32.46
C ALA A 146 -2.93 -16.10 -33.12
N SER A 147 -2.87 -17.39 -32.80
CA SER A 147 -2.12 -18.34 -33.59
C SER A 147 -2.93 -18.58 -34.88
N SER A 148 -2.46 -18.02 -35.96
CA SER A 148 -2.92 -18.41 -37.31
C SER A 148 -2.36 -19.78 -37.64
N SER A 149 -3.19 -20.81 -37.59
CA SER A 149 -2.90 -22.09 -38.23
C SER A 149 -3.20 -21.94 -39.69
N HIS A 150 -2.17 -22.03 -40.51
CA HIS A 150 -2.28 -22.29 -41.94
C HIS A 150 -2.48 -23.78 -42.16
N SER A 151 -3.51 -24.13 -42.85
CA SER A 151 -3.61 -25.34 -43.67
C SER A 151 -3.67 -24.96 -45.12
#